data_4e4f1ebe88f04d71c587a343adcd5242
#
_entry.id   4e4f1ebe88f04d71c587a343adcd5242
#
_cell.length_a   1.000
_cell.length_b   1.000
_cell.length_c   1.000
_cell.angle_alpha   90.00
_cell.angle_beta   90.00
_cell.angle_gamma   90.00
#
_symmetry.space_group_name_H-M   'P 1'
#
loop_
_entity.id
_entity.type
_entity.pdbx_description
1 polymer ?
#
loop_
_entity_poly.entity_id
_entity_poly.type
_entity_poly.pdbx_seq_one_letter_code
_entity_poly.pdbx_strand_id
1 'polypeptide(L)'
;RLKDLVALGKKKKSILDVQEINDFFNDMELNADQMEKVFDYLEANNVDVLRISNDDDDIPDEIVMSDEDDIDVEKIDLSVPDGISIEDPVRMYLKEIGKVPLLSAEEEVELAKRMADGDEEAKKRLAEANLRLVVSIAKRYVGRGMLFLDLIQEGNLGLIKAVEKFDYHKGFKFSTYATWWIRQAITRAIADQARTI
;
A
#
# COMPACT_ATOMS: atom_id res chain seq x y z
N ARG A 1 -2.78 0.96 28.45
CA ARG A 1 -2.83 2.02 27.42
C ARG A 1 -2.83 1.48 25.98
N LEU A 2 -2.02 0.45 25.68
CA LEU A 2 -1.98 -0.11 24.32
C LEU A 2 -3.33 -0.70 23.89
N LYS A 3 -4.04 -1.35 24.80
CA LYS A 3 -5.38 -1.88 24.52
C LYS A 3 -6.38 -0.76 24.20
N ASP A 4 -6.27 0.36 24.89
CA ASP A 4 -7.11 1.53 24.65
C ASP A 4 -6.82 2.15 23.30
N LEU A 5 -5.55 2.16 22.90
CA LEU A 5 -5.13 2.65 21.59
C LEU A 5 -5.67 1.75 20.47
N VAL A 6 -5.64 0.43 20.65
CA VAL A 6 -6.23 -0.52 19.70
C VAL A 6 -7.74 -0.28 19.56
N ALA A 7 -8.44 -0.07 20.69
CA ALA A 7 -9.87 0.23 20.66
C ALA A 7 -10.17 1.52 19.91
N LEU A 8 -9.35 2.55 20.11
CA LEU A 8 -9.47 3.82 19.37
C LEU A 8 -9.27 3.59 17.87
N GLY A 9 -8.26 2.81 17.50
CA GLY A 9 -7.98 2.49 16.10
C GLY A 9 -9.13 1.77 15.43
N LYS A 10 -9.73 0.80 16.11
CA LYS A 10 -10.88 0.05 15.57
C LYS A 10 -12.11 0.94 15.36
N LYS A 11 -12.30 1.97 16.17
CA LYS A 11 -13.34 2.97 15.95
C LYS A 11 -13.07 3.83 14.72
N LYS A 12 -11.81 3.98 14.32
CA LYS A 12 -11.38 4.80 13.19
C LYS A 12 -11.02 3.95 11.96
N LYS A 13 -11.86 2.95 11.64
CA LYS A 13 -11.69 2.07 10.48
C LYS A 13 -10.41 1.22 10.52
N SER A 14 -9.89 0.97 11.72
CA SER A 14 -8.66 0.20 11.95
C SER A 14 -7.41 0.87 11.36
N ILE A 15 -7.40 2.19 11.28
CA ILE A 15 -6.26 2.97 10.80
C ILE A 15 -6.00 4.13 11.76
N LEU A 16 -4.74 4.26 12.19
CA LEU A 16 -4.28 5.39 13.00
C LEU A 16 -3.08 6.03 12.31
N ASP A 17 -3.03 7.37 12.25
CA ASP A 17 -1.81 8.05 11.79
C ASP A 17 -0.84 8.27 12.96
N VAL A 18 0.40 8.59 12.63
CA VAL A 18 1.46 8.79 13.63
C VAL A 18 1.11 9.94 14.58
N GLN A 19 0.46 10.99 14.05
CA GLN A 19 0.06 12.13 14.87
C GLN A 19 -0.98 11.73 15.93
N GLU A 20 -1.96 10.91 15.57
CA GLU A 20 -2.96 10.42 16.52
C GLU A 20 -2.32 9.56 17.61
N ILE A 21 -1.32 8.76 17.26
CA ILE A 21 -0.56 7.93 18.21
C ILE A 21 0.25 8.83 19.14
N ASN A 22 0.94 9.83 18.60
CA ASN A 22 1.70 10.79 19.41
C ASN A 22 0.79 11.57 20.37
N ASP A 23 -0.37 12.00 19.91
CA ASP A 23 -1.34 12.72 20.77
C ASP A 23 -1.87 11.82 21.88
N PHE A 24 -2.04 10.53 21.62
CA PHE A 24 -2.47 9.56 22.64
C PHE A 24 -1.43 9.41 23.76
N PHE A 25 -0.15 9.50 23.42
CA PHE A 25 0.96 9.40 24.37
C PHE A 25 1.61 10.75 24.67
N ASN A 26 0.85 11.85 24.58
CA ASN A 26 1.40 13.20 24.77
C ASN A 26 1.96 13.46 26.18
N ASP A 27 1.55 12.67 27.16
CA ASP A 27 2.03 12.73 28.54
C ASP A 27 3.27 11.85 28.77
N MET A 28 3.76 11.17 27.74
CA MET A 28 4.92 10.28 27.80
C MET A 28 5.87 10.58 26.64
N GLU A 29 7.15 10.61 26.93
CA GLU A 29 8.17 10.69 25.89
C GLU A 29 8.57 9.26 25.48
N LEU A 30 8.21 8.87 24.26
CA LEU A 30 8.58 7.58 23.71
C LEU A 30 9.81 7.75 22.82
N ASN A 31 10.82 6.89 23.03
CA ASN A 31 11.96 6.84 22.13
C ASN A 31 11.61 6.05 20.85
N ALA A 32 12.53 6.01 19.89
CA ALA A 32 12.30 5.34 18.62
C ALA A 32 11.96 3.86 18.77
N ASP A 33 12.66 3.15 19.67
CA ASP A 33 12.41 1.73 19.93
C ASP A 33 11.03 1.48 20.52
N GLN A 34 10.61 2.35 21.44
CA GLN A 34 9.29 2.24 22.06
C GLN A 34 8.18 2.52 21.04
N MET A 35 8.36 3.49 20.14
CA MET A 35 7.42 3.78 19.06
C MET A 35 7.30 2.59 18.11
N GLU A 36 8.40 1.95 17.74
CA GLU A 36 8.35 0.76 16.89
C GLU A 36 7.59 -0.39 17.56
N LYS A 37 7.74 -0.57 18.85
CA LYS A 37 6.97 -1.57 19.59
C LYS A 37 5.47 -1.25 19.60
N VAL A 38 5.10 0.01 19.68
CA VAL A 38 3.71 0.46 19.58
C VAL A 38 3.15 0.14 18.20
N PHE A 39 3.90 0.46 17.15
CA PHE A 39 3.49 0.16 15.76
C PHE A 39 3.32 -1.34 15.54
N ASP A 40 4.27 -2.15 16.00
CA ASP A 40 4.20 -3.62 15.91
C ASP A 40 2.98 -4.18 16.63
N TYR A 41 2.69 -3.66 17.82
CA TYR A 41 1.52 -4.07 18.59
C TYR A 41 0.21 -3.74 17.87
N LEU A 42 0.11 -2.55 17.28
CA LEU A 42 -1.07 -2.13 16.51
C LEU A 42 -1.26 -3.01 15.28
N GLU A 43 -0.20 -3.27 14.54
CA GLU A 43 -0.25 -4.11 13.34
C GLU A 43 -0.63 -5.56 13.70
N ALA A 44 -0.12 -6.09 14.80
CA ALA A 44 -0.47 -7.43 15.29
C ALA A 44 -1.94 -7.54 15.69
N ASN A 45 -2.58 -6.42 16.04
CA ASN A 45 -4.00 -6.37 16.38
C ASN A 45 -4.87 -5.85 15.22
N ASN A 46 -4.37 -5.91 14.00
CA ASN A 46 -5.06 -5.52 12.76
C ASN A 46 -5.42 -4.04 12.70
N VAL A 47 -4.63 -3.18 13.33
CA VAL A 47 -4.73 -1.73 13.20
C VAL A 47 -3.54 -1.26 12.37
N ASP A 48 -3.81 -0.68 11.19
CA ASP A 48 -2.76 -0.17 10.31
C ASP A 48 -2.29 1.21 10.78
N VAL A 49 -0.99 1.45 10.64
CA VAL A 49 -0.38 2.73 10.99
C VAL A 49 -0.06 3.51 9.72
N LEU A 50 -0.62 4.71 9.60
CA LEU A 50 -0.34 5.63 8.50
C LEU A 50 0.89 6.46 8.87
N ARG A 51 2.05 6.11 8.32
CA ARG A 51 3.35 6.65 8.75
C ARG A 51 3.73 7.98 8.10
N ILE A 52 3.12 8.32 6.96
CA ILE A 52 3.41 9.56 6.24
C ILE A 52 2.09 10.26 5.94
N SER A 53 2.01 11.55 6.31
CA SER A 53 0.78 12.32 6.19
C SER A 53 0.68 13.13 4.90
N ASN A 54 1.79 13.31 4.14
CA ASN A 54 1.82 14.09 2.92
C ASN A 54 2.14 13.23 1.69
N ASP A 55 1.45 13.49 0.58
CA ASP A 55 1.62 12.74 -0.67
C ASP A 55 2.99 12.93 -1.31
N ASP A 56 3.68 14.03 -1.01
CA ASP A 56 4.94 14.40 -1.64
C ASP A 56 6.17 13.97 -0.85
N ASP A 57 5.98 13.35 0.32
CA ASP A 57 7.09 12.92 1.16
C ASP A 57 7.79 11.70 0.57
N ASP A 58 9.11 11.76 0.49
CA ASP A 58 9.92 10.60 0.12
C ASP A 58 9.88 9.57 1.25
N ILE A 59 9.77 8.30 0.85
CA ILE A 59 9.80 7.20 1.81
C ILE A 59 11.25 6.96 2.22
N PRO A 60 11.55 6.95 3.53
CA PRO A 60 12.88 6.53 3.97
C PRO A 60 13.19 5.10 3.50
N ASP A 61 14.39 4.91 2.95
CA ASP A 61 14.82 3.60 2.44
C ASP A 61 14.73 2.52 3.53
N GLU A 62 14.98 2.89 4.76
CA GLU A 62 14.90 2.00 5.92
C GLU A 62 13.52 1.40 6.11
N ILE A 63 12.46 2.17 5.85
CA ILE A 63 11.06 1.68 5.94
C ILE A 63 10.80 0.68 4.83
N VAL A 64 11.25 0.96 3.61
CA VAL A 64 11.05 0.05 2.47
C VAL A 64 11.78 -1.27 2.70
N MET A 65 13.02 -1.21 3.17
CA MET A 65 13.85 -2.39 3.39
C MET A 65 13.42 -3.21 4.60
N SER A 66 12.74 -2.60 5.58
CA SER A 66 12.26 -3.29 6.78
C SER A 66 10.89 -3.95 6.59
N ASP A 67 10.23 -3.72 5.47
CA ASP A 67 8.91 -4.31 5.19
C ASP A 67 9.08 -5.79 4.85
N GLU A 68 8.68 -6.65 5.78
CA GLU A 68 8.76 -8.11 5.64
C GLU A 68 7.62 -8.68 4.78
N ASP A 69 6.67 -7.86 4.38
CA ASP A 69 5.53 -8.27 3.54
C ASP A 69 5.96 -8.39 2.06
N ASP A 70 6.87 -9.29 1.78
CA ASP A 70 7.28 -9.57 0.41
C ASP A 70 6.16 -10.36 -0.29
N ILE A 71 5.40 -9.69 -1.13
CA ILE A 71 4.31 -10.31 -1.87
C ILE A 71 4.89 -11.01 -3.09
N ASP A 72 4.68 -12.32 -3.16
CA ASP A 72 5.06 -13.10 -4.33
C ASP A 72 4.07 -12.81 -5.46
N VAL A 73 4.50 -12.01 -6.43
CA VAL A 73 3.65 -11.57 -7.56
C VAL A 73 3.17 -12.75 -8.39
N GLU A 74 3.93 -13.84 -8.46
CA GLU A 74 3.56 -15.04 -9.21
C GLU A 74 2.38 -15.79 -8.58
N LYS A 75 2.19 -15.63 -7.28
CA LYS A 75 1.14 -16.34 -6.51
C LYS A 75 -0.08 -15.48 -6.21
N ILE A 76 -0.20 -14.32 -6.83
CA ILE A 76 -1.35 -13.45 -6.59
C ILE A 76 -2.61 -14.07 -7.16
N ASP A 77 -3.61 -14.22 -6.30
CA ASP A 77 -4.94 -14.68 -6.67
C ASP A 77 -5.80 -13.48 -7.07
N LEU A 78 -6.23 -13.46 -8.33
CA LEU A 78 -7.10 -12.40 -8.87
C LEU A 78 -8.59 -12.75 -8.72
N SER A 79 -8.94 -13.77 -7.95
CA SER A 79 -10.32 -14.07 -7.67
C SER A 79 -10.96 -13.01 -6.77
N VAL A 80 -12.29 -12.97 -6.81
CA VAL A 80 -13.08 -12.04 -6.00
C VAL A 80 -13.02 -12.45 -4.53
N PRO A 81 -12.82 -11.49 -3.59
CA PRO A 81 -12.90 -11.82 -2.17
C PRO A 81 -14.26 -12.36 -1.77
N ASP A 82 -14.26 -13.31 -0.85
CA ASP A 82 -15.49 -13.91 -0.33
C ASP A 82 -16.40 -12.87 0.34
N GLY A 83 -17.71 -13.02 0.13
CA GLY A 83 -18.70 -12.14 0.77
C GLY A 83 -18.92 -10.82 0.07
N ILE A 84 -18.30 -10.59 -1.08
CA ILE A 84 -18.47 -9.36 -1.84
C ILE A 84 -19.32 -9.63 -3.07
N SER A 85 -20.41 -8.86 -3.19
CA SER A 85 -21.18 -8.79 -4.41
C SER A 85 -20.40 -7.97 -5.43
N ILE A 86 -20.02 -8.58 -6.54
CA ILE A 86 -19.17 -7.92 -7.54
C ILE A 86 -19.97 -7.63 -8.79
N GLU A 87 -19.89 -6.37 -9.18
CA GLU A 87 -20.42 -5.90 -10.43
C GLU A 87 -19.56 -6.39 -11.60
N ASP A 88 -20.19 -6.58 -12.75
CA ASP A 88 -19.51 -7.02 -13.96
C ASP A 88 -18.27 -6.19 -14.35
N PRO A 89 -18.25 -4.83 -14.19
CA PRO A 89 -17.05 -4.05 -14.48
C PRO A 89 -15.82 -4.49 -13.70
N VAL A 90 -15.98 -4.88 -12.43
CA VAL A 90 -14.85 -5.36 -11.61
C VAL A 90 -14.34 -6.70 -12.13
N ARG A 91 -15.23 -7.59 -12.48
CA ARG A 91 -14.86 -8.91 -13.05
C ARG A 91 -14.13 -8.75 -14.36
N MET A 92 -14.58 -7.85 -15.23
CA MET A 92 -13.95 -7.54 -16.49
C MET A 92 -12.54 -6.97 -16.27
N TYR A 93 -12.39 -6.06 -15.31
CA TYR A 93 -11.10 -5.48 -14.96
C TYR A 93 -10.12 -6.55 -14.50
N LEU A 94 -10.54 -7.43 -13.59
CA LEU A 94 -9.69 -8.52 -13.08
C LEU A 94 -9.26 -9.47 -14.20
N LYS A 95 -10.15 -9.75 -15.13
CA LYS A 95 -9.85 -10.57 -16.29
C LYS A 95 -8.82 -9.90 -17.21
N GLU A 96 -8.96 -8.61 -17.45
CA GLU A 96 -8.06 -7.85 -18.31
C GLU A 96 -6.64 -7.78 -17.72
N ILE A 97 -6.50 -7.46 -16.43
CA ILE A 97 -5.18 -7.40 -15.81
C ILE A 97 -4.53 -8.78 -15.76
N GLY A 98 -5.31 -9.84 -15.69
CA GLY A 98 -4.80 -11.21 -15.71
C GLY A 98 -4.11 -11.59 -17.01
N LYS A 99 -4.42 -10.89 -18.11
CA LYS A 99 -3.81 -11.12 -19.42
C LYS A 99 -2.42 -10.47 -19.57
N VAL A 100 -2.09 -9.51 -18.72
CA VAL A 100 -0.80 -8.81 -18.80
C VAL A 100 0.30 -9.74 -18.33
N PRO A 101 1.37 -9.95 -19.13
CA PRO A 101 2.46 -10.84 -18.73
C PRO A 101 3.21 -10.31 -17.51
N LEU A 102 3.62 -11.24 -16.65
CA LEU A 102 4.49 -10.92 -15.51
C LEU A 102 5.88 -10.53 -16.00
N LEU A 103 6.57 -9.69 -15.24
CA LEU A 103 7.95 -9.31 -15.54
C LEU A 103 8.91 -10.19 -14.74
N SER A 104 10.02 -10.59 -15.40
CA SER A 104 11.14 -11.17 -14.68
C SER A 104 11.89 -10.07 -13.93
N ALA A 105 12.77 -10.48 -13.00
CA ALA A 105 13.59 -9.52 -12.25
C ALA A 105 14.48 -8.69 -13.19
N GLU A 106 15.03 -9.32 -14.23
CA GLU A 106 15.88 -8.63 -15.20
C GLU A 106 15.09 -7.63 -16.05
N GLU A 107 13.89 -8.01 -16.50
CA GLU A 107 13.01 -7.11 -17.25
C GLU A 107 12.59 -5.90 -16.42
N GLU A 108 12.32 -6.10 -15.14
CA GLU A 108 11.97 -5.02 -14.22
C GLU A 108 13.10 -4.01 -14.08
N VAL A 109 14.34 -4.50 -13.91
CA VAL A 109 15.52 -3.63 -13.83
C VAL A 109 15.75 -2.87 -15.14
N GLU A 110 15.60 -3.55 -16.28
CA GLU A 110 15.76 -2.92 -17.59
C GLU A 110 14.73 -1.81 -17.80
N LEU A 111 13.47 -2.06 -17.48
CA LEU A 111 12.42 -1.04 -17.56
C LEU A 111 12.71 0.13 -16.64
N ALA A 112 13.20 -0.13 -15.42
CA ALA A 112 13.56 0.91 -14.48
C ALA A 112 14.67 1.82 -15.01
N LYS A 113 15.67 1.23 -15.67
CA LYS A 113 16.73 1.99 -16.32
C LYS A 113 16.21 2.86 -17.47
N ARG A 114 15.33 2.30 -18.29
CA ARG A 114 14.69 3.05 -19.38
C ARG A 114 13.84 4.21 -18.86
N MET A 115 13.14 4.00 -17.74
CA MET A 115 12.37 5.08 -17.09
C MET A 115 13.27 6.21 -16.62
N ALA A 116 14.43 5.89 -16.07
CA ALA A 116 15.40 6.88 -15.64
C ALA A 116 15.88 7.76 -16.81
N ASP A 117 15.87 7.21 -18.01
CA ASP A 117 16.22 7.91 -19.24
C ASP A 117 15.02 8.66 -19.88
N GLY A 118 13.86 8.63 -19.22
CA GLY A 118 12.68 9.36 -19.70
C GLY A 118 11.74 8.58 -20.60
N ASP A 119 11.88 7.24 -20.69
CA ASP A 119 11.04 6.39 -21.54
C ASP A 119 9.65 6.21 -20.92
N GLU A 120 8.65 6.90 -21.49
CA GLU A 120 7.26 6.84 -21.01
C GLU A 120 6.61 5.46 -21.24
N GLU A 121 6.99 4.76 -22.32
CA GLU A 121 6.48 3.40 -22.56
C GLU A 121 6.98 2.42 -21.50
N ALA A 122 8.20 2.60 -21.01
CA ALA A 122 8.73 1.78 -19.92
C ALA A 122 7.95 2.01 -18.62
N LYS A 123 7.59 3.25 -18.32
CA LYS A 123 6.74 3.58 -17.16
C LYS A 123 5.40 2.87 -17.24
N LYS A 124 4.76 2.97 -18.39
CA LYS A 124 3.46 2.35 -18.64
C LYS A 124 3.53 0.82 -18.50
N ARG A 125 4.55 0.21 -19.08
CA ARG A 125 4.74 -1.25 -19.03
C ARG A 125 4.96 -1.73 -17.60
N LEU A 126 5.77 -1.00 -16.83
CA LEU A 126 6.05 -1.35 -15.44
C LEU A 126 4.78 -1.24 -14.58
N ALA A 127 3.99 -0.17 -14.78
CA ALA A 127 2.72 0.01 -14.08
C ALA A 127 1.73 -1.11 -14.42
N GLU A 128 1.53 -1.41 -15.70
CA GLU A 128 0.58 -2.45 -16.14
C GLU A 128 0.93 -3.82 -15.57
N ALA A 129 2.20 -4.18 -15.52
CA ALA A 129 2.65 -5.46 -15.00
C ALA A 129 2.45 -5.60 -13.49
N ASN A 130 2.24 -4.48 -12.78
CA ASN A 130 2.06 -4.46 -11.33
C ASN A 130 0.62 -4.15 -10.89
N LEU A 131 -0.34 -4.12 -11.80
CA LEU A 131 -1.76 -3.97 -11.44
C LEU A 131 -2.26 -5.12 -10.57
N ARG A 132 -1.74 -6.32 -10.77
CA ARG A 132 -2.05 -7.48 -9.91
C ARG A 132 -1.66 -7.23 -8.46
N LEU A 133 -0.53 -6.57 -8.26
CA LEU A 133 -0.05 -6.22 -6.91
C LEU A 133 -1.04 -5.31 -6.21
N VAL A 134 -1.58 -4.33 -6.92
CA VAL A 134 -2.60 -3.41 -6.39
C VAL A 134 -3.84 -4.19 -5.93
N VAL A 135 -4.33 -5.11 -6.74
CA VAL A 135 -5.51 -5.93 -6.40
C VAL A 135 -5.23 -6.76 -5.15
N SER A 136 -4.07 -7.40 -5.07
CA SER A 136 -3.67 -8.21 -3.92
C SER A 136 -3.69 -7.40 -2.62
N ILE A 137 -3.17 -6.19 -2.66
CA ILE A 137 -3.14 -5.31 -1.48
C ILE A 137 -4.54 -4.80 -1.16
N ALA A 138 -5.32 -4.38 -2.16
CA ALA A 138 -6.67 -3.87 -1.97
C ALA A 138 -7.59 -4.90 -1.29
N LYS A 139 -7.42 -6.19 -1.58
CA LYS A 139 -8.20 -7.25 -0.95
C LYS A 139 -8.10 -7.25 0.58
N ARG A 140 -6.98 -6.84 1.13
CA ARG A 140 -6.77 -6.80 2.58
C ARG A 140 -7.60 -5.72 3.28
N TYR A 141 -8.09 -4.75 2.53
CA TYR A 141 -8.81 -3.59 3.07
C TYR A 141 -10.31 -3.59 2.79
N VAL A 142 -10.80 -4.69 2.25
CA VAL A 142 -12.23 -4.88 2.00
C VAL A 142 -12.99 -4.92 3.33
N GLY A 143 -14.19 -4.32 3.36
CA GLY A 143 -15.03 -4.30 4.55
C GLY A 143 -14.80 -3.13 5.49
N ARG A 144 -14.02 -2.13 5.07
CA ARG A 144 -13.73 -0.93 5.87
C ARG A 144 -14.48 0.32 5.38
N GLY A 145 -15.54 0.13 4.61
CA GLY A 145 -16.41 1.23 4.20
C GLY A 145 -16.17 1.79 2.81
N MET A 146 -15.19 1.27 2.08
CA MET A 146 -14.95 1.61 0.67
C MET A 146 -15.27 0.41 -0.22
N LEU A 147 -15.78 0.70 -1.42
CA LEU A 147 -16.01 -0.33 -2.43
C LEU A 147 -14.66 -0.88 -2.92
N PHE A 148 -14.65 -2.16 -3.28
CA PHE A 148 -13.45 -2.83 -3.76
C PHE A 148 -12.83 -2.10 -4.96
N LEU A 149 -13.66 -1.68 -5.93
CA LEU A 149 -13.16 -0.94 -7.08
C LEU A 149 -12.51 0.39 -6.68
N ASP A 150 -13.08 1.09 -5.70
CA ASP A 150 -12.50 2.34 -5.20
C ASP A 150 -11.16 2.12 -4.51
N LEU A 151 -11.03 1.02 -3.77
CA LEU A 151 -9.74 0.63 -3.17
C LEU A 151 -8.70 0.37 -4.25
N ILE A 152 -9.07 -0.33 -5.32
CA ILE A 152 -8.18 -0.59 -6.44
C ILE A 152 -7.75 0.71 -7.11
N GLN A 153 -8.67 1.64 -7.34
CA GLN A 153 -8.37 2.93 -7.98
C GLN A 153 -7.40 3.76 -7.14
N GLU A 154 -7.62 3.80 -5.84
CA GLU A 154 -6.70 4.50 -4.93
C GLU A 154 -5.32 3.84 -4.92
N GLY A 155 -5.30 2.50 -4.89
CA GLY A 155 -4.05 1.76 -4.98
C GLY A 155 -3.30 2.01 -6.30
N ASN A 156 -4.02 2.15 -7.40
CA ASN A 156 -3.42 2.47 -8.70
C ASN A 156 -2.75 3.85 -8.69
N LEU A 157 -3.33 4.83 -8.01
CA LEU A 157 -2.69 6.14 -7.83
C LEU A 157 -1.37 6.01 -7.06
N GLY A 158 -1.36 5.17 -6.02
CA GLY A 158 -0.13 4.87 -5.30
C GLY A 158 0.92 4.19 -6.18
N LEU A 159 0.50 3.27 -7.03
CA LEU A 159 1.39 2.60 -7.98
C LEU A 159 2.01 3.60 -8.97
N ILE A 160 1.23 4.53 -9.49
CA ILE A 160 1.73 5.58 -10.39
C ILE A 160 2.80 6.42 -9.69
N LYS A 161 2.58 6.80 -8.44
CA LYS A 161 3.58 7.51 -7.65
C LYS A 161 4.85 6.70 -7.47
N ALA A 162 4.72 5.41 -7.20
CA ALA A 162 5.87 4.51 -7.09
C ALA A 162 6.70 4.48 -8.37
N VAL A 163 6.02 4.39 -9.53
CA VAL A 163 6.69 4.40 -10.83
C VAL A 163 7.46 5.71 -11.06
N GLU A 164 6.85 6.83 -10.71
CA GLU A 164 7.48 8.15 -10.89
C GLU A 164 8.69 8.37 -9.98
N LYS A 165 8.67 7.81 -8.78
CA LYS A 165 9.70 8.06 -7.75
C LYS A 165 10.71 6.95 -7.60
N PHE A 166 10.56 5.83 -8.31
CA PHE A 166 11.44 4.69 -8.16
C PHE A 166 12.86 4.97 -8.66
N ASP A 167 13.85 4.62 -7.83
CA ASP A 167 15.26 4.69 -8.16
C ASP A 167 15.87 3.29 -8.08
N TYR A 168 16.20 2.71 -9.24
CA TYR A 168 16.76 1.36 -9.30
C TYR A 168 18.14 1.23 -8.64
N HIS A 169 18.86 2.34 -8.45
CA HIS A 169 20.18 2.36 -7.80
C HIS A 169 20.12 1.97 -6.33
N LYS A 170 18.96 2.06 -5.70
CA LYS A 170 18.81 1.78 -4.27
C LYS A 170 18.79 0.29 -3.92
N GLY A 171 18.72 -0.59 -4.91
CA GLY A 171 18.91 -2.03 -4.74
C GLY A 171 17.71 -2.86 -4.32
N PHE A 172 16.57 -2.27 -3.98
CA PHE A 172 15.36 -3.04 -3.69
C PHE A 172 14.52 -3.23 -4.95
N LYS A 173 13.68 -4.29 -4.94
CA LYS A 173 12.78 -4.59 -6.05
C LYS A 173 11.71 -3.51 -6.17
N PHE A 174 11.25 -3.27 -7.41
CA PHE A 174 10.15 -2.35 -7.63
C PHE A 174 8.89 -2.77 -6.88
N SER A 175 8.55 -4.05 -6.87
CA SER A 175 7.36 -4.55 -6.16
C SER A 175 7.39 -4.23 -4.66
N THR A 176 8.55 -4.33 -4.01
CA THR A 176 8.72 -3.98 -2.61
C THR A 176 8.46 -2.49 -2.36
N TYR A 177 9.02 -1.64 -3.21
CA TYR A 177 8.83 -0.20 -3.15
C TYR A 177 7.36 0.18 -3.43
N ALA A 178 6.79 -0.39 -4.48
CA ALA A 178 5.41 -0.12 -4.89
C ALA A 178 4.39 -0.55 -3.83
N THR A 179 4.61 -1.69 -3.17
CA THR A 179 3.74 -2.17 -2.10
C THR A 179 3.52 -1.10 -1.04
N TRP A 180 4.59 -0.42 -0.65
CA TRP A 180 4.50 0.64 0.35
C TRP A 180 3.61 1.80 -0.14
N TRP A 181 3.84 2.29 -1.37
CA TRP A 181 3.06 3.38 -1.94
C TRP A 181 1.59 3.02 -2.14
N ILE A 182 1.32 1.80 -2.58
CA ILE A 182 -0.05 1.30 -2.77
C ILE A 182 -0.79 1.26 -1.44
N ARG A 183 -0.16 0.67 -0.42
CA ARG A 183 -0.74 0.58 0.92
C ARG A 183 -0.99 1.97 1.49
N GLN A 184 -0.05 2.88 1.36
CA GLN A 184 -0.17 4.25 1.84
C GLN A 184 -1.36 4.97 1.20
N ALA A 185 -1.53 4.84 -0.11
CA ALA A 185 -2.64 5.47 -0.83
C ALA A 185 -3.99 4.92 -0.37
N ILE A 186 -4.10 3.60 -0.22
CA ILE A 186 -5.34 2.95 0.21
C ILE A 186 -5.69 3.32 1.65
N THR A 187 -4.76 3.22 2.57
CA THR A 187 -5.00 3.52 3.98
C THR A 187 -5.35 4.99 4.19
N ARG A 188 -4.70 5.89 3.47
CA ARG A 188 -5.04 7.31 3.50
C ARG A 188 -6.45 7.56 3.01
N ALA A 189 -6.85 6.95 1.90
CA ALA A 189 -8.19 7.10 1.35
C ALA A 189 -9.26 6.63 2.34
N ILE A 190 -9.05 5.50 3.00
CA ILE A 190 -9.96 4.97 4.02
C ILE A 190 -10.05 5.95 5.21
N ALA A 191 -8.91 6.45 5.67
CA ALA A 191 -8.87 7.40 6.80
C ALA A 191 -9.58 8.71 6.45
N ASP A 192 -9.36 9.25 5.27
CA ASP A 192 -9.99 10.48 4.81
C ASP A 192 -11.50 10.32 4.68
N GLN A 193 -11.96 9.19 4.17
CA GLN A 193 -13.40 8.90 4.08
C GLN A 193 -14.05 8.84 5.47
N ALA A 194 -13.36 8.29 6.46
CA ALA A 194 -13.87 8.21 7.82
C ALA A 194 -14.03 9.60 8.46
N ARG A 195 -13.26 10.59 8.02
CA ARG A 195 -13.29 11.96 8.56
C ARG A 195 -14.35 12.85 7.91
N THR A 196 -14.93 12.45 6.80
CA THR A 196 -15.90 13.26 6.04
C THR A 196 -17.37 13.03 6.46
N ILE A 197 -17.62 12.21 7.44
CA ILE A 197 -18.97 11.93 7.93
C ILE A 197 -19.39 12.92 9.00
#